data_0a93e00fd23162f8ec65101146704a8b
#
_entry.id   0a93e00fd23162f8ec65101146704a8b
#
_cell.length_a   1.000
_cell.length_b   1.000
_cell.length_c   1.000
_cell.angle_alpha   90.00
_cell.angle_beta   90.00
_cell.angle_gamma   90.00
#
_symmetry.space_group_name_H-M   'P 1'
#
loop_
_entity.id
_entity.type
_entity.pdbx_description
1 polymer ?
#
loop_
_entity_poly.entity_id
_entity_poly.type
_entity_poly.pdbx_seq_one_letter_code
_entity_poly.pdbx_strand_id
1 'polypeptide(L)'
;MSNCNAVKNLIVPGTFLSKSGDKSVDATLYKQLVGCLMYLTVTRSDLMFVVCLISRYMADPKEEHMLIAKRVLRYLKGTLDVGVYYKWSKDVNLLGYTDSDYARDIDDRKSTSGYVFFLNGAAICWSSRKQGIVTLSSTEVEYVATTASACHGVWLTGILKELGVLSSKCIDIMCDNSSAIKLSKNPVMH
;
A
#
# COMPACT_ATOMS: atom_id res chain seq x y z
N MET A 1 -23.74 8.95 8.45
CA MET A 1 -22.72 8.34 9.35
C MET A 1 -22.36 9.21 10.58
N SER A 2 -23.03 10.32 10.81
CA SER A 2 -22.79 11.19 11.98
C SER A 2 -22.88 10.44 13.33
N ASN A 3 -23.81 9.52 13.47
CA ASN A 3 -24.09 8.77 14.69
C ASN A 3 -23.37 7.40 14.80
N CYS A 4 -22.41 7.09 13.92
CA CYS A 4 -21.68 5.83 14.02
C CYS A 4 -20.50 5.92 15.00
N ASN A 5 -20.17 4.81 15.66
CA ASN A 5 -18.97 4.73 16.50
C ASN A 5 -17.70 4.65 15.65
N ALA A 6 -16.65 5.36 16.04
CA ALA A 6 -15.32 5.25 15.46
C ALA A 6 -14.75 3.84 15.68
N VAL A 7 -13.84 3.42 14.78
CA VAL A 7 -13.08 2.17 14.92
C VAL A 7 -11.58 2.45 14.84
N LYS A 8 -10.78 1.61 15.48
CA LYS A 8 -9.32 1.80 15.56
C LYS A 8 -8.52 1.09 14.45
N ASN A 9 -9.16 0.20 13.69
CA ASN A 9 -8.53 -0.55 12.61
C ASN A 9 -9.35 -0.47 11.32
N LEU A 10 -8.65 -0.41 10.20
CA LEU A 10 -9.22 -0.27 8.85
C LEU A 10 -9.90 -1.54 8.36
N ILE A 11 -9.31 -2.69 8.67
CA ILE A 11 -9.83 -4.01 8.31
C ILE A 11 -9.62 -4.96 9.49
N VAL A 12 -10.51 -5.91 9.67
CA VAL A 12 -10.36 -6.95 10.69
C VAL A 12 -9.29 -7.93 10.21
N PRO A 13 -8.28 -8.29 11.04
CA PRO A 13 -7.32 -9.33 10.68
C PRO A 13 -8.01 -10.63 10.27
N GLY A 14 -7.50 -11.28 9.22
CA GLY A 14 -8.09 -12.50 8.69
C GLY A 14 -9.29 -12.30 7.76
N THR A 15 -9.69 -11.05 7.48
CA THR A 15 -10.72 -10.78 6.46
C THR A 15 -10.14 -11.06 5.07
N PHE A 16 -10.84 -11.90 4.31
CA PHE A 16 -10.62 -12.13 2.89
C PHE A 16 -11.82 -11.63 2.12
N LEU A 17 -11.59 -10.97 1.01
CA LEU A 17 -12.63 -10.51 0.08
C LEU A 17 -12.62 -11.36 -1.19
N SER A 18 -13.79 -11.58 -1.76
CA SER A 18 -13.97 -12.36 -2.98
C SER A 18 -14.97 -11.69 -3.92
N LYS A 19 -14.84 -11.97 -5.21
CA LYS A 19 -15.85 -11.62 -6.22
C LYS A 19 -17.15 -12.42 -6.05
N SER A 20 -17.06 -13.59 -5.42
CA SER A 20 -18.22 -14.45 -5.13
C SER A 20 -18.90 -13.98 -3.86
N GLY A 21 -20.07 -13.40 -3.97
CA GLY A 21 -20.91 -12.99 -2.84
C GLY A 21 -22.38 -12.96 -3.25
N ASP A 22 -23.27 -13.29 -2.30
CA ASP A 22 -24.67 -13.50 -2.63
C ASP A 22 -25.46 -12.19 -2.86
N LYS A 23 -25.04 -11.08 -2.28
CA LYS A 23 -25.80 -9.85 -2.24
C LYS A 23 -25.05 -8.69 -2.89
N SER A 24 -25.51 -8.30 -4.07
CA SER A 24 -25.00 -7.12 -4.79
C SER A 24 -25.52 -5.84 -4.15
N VAL A 25 -24.71 -4.79 -4.23
CA VAL A 25 -25.03 -3.44 -3.76
C VAL A 25 -25.01 -2.47 -4.94
N ASP A 26 -25.52 -1.25 -4.73
CA ASP A 26 -25.44 -0.19 -5.74
C ASP A 26 -23.99 0.12 -6.11
N ALA A 27 -23.62 -0.31 -7.33
CA ALA A 27 -22.26 -0.13 -7.87
C ALA A 27 -21.91 1.34 -8.07
N THR A 28 -22.89 2.20 -8.36
CA THR A 28 -22.67 3.64 -8.54
C THR A 28 -22.27 4.28 -7.23
N LEU A 29 -23.05 4.04 -6.18
CA LEU A 29 -22.75 4.53 -4.83
C LEU A 29 -21.40 3.99 -4.32
N TYR A 30 -21.12 2.70 -4.56
CA TYR A 30 -19.85 2.10 -4.18
C TYR A 30 -18.66 2.77 -4.89
N LYS A 31 -18.72 2.97 -6.20
CA LYS A 31 -17.68 3.65 -6.99
C LYS A 31 -17.44 5.08 -6.53
N GLN A 32 -18.49 5.83 -6.24
CA GLN A 32 -18.38 7.19 -5.71
C GLN A 32 -17.65 7.19 -4.35
N LEU A 33 -18.04 6.30 -3.44
CA LEU A 33 -17.42 6.19 -2.13
C LEU A 33 -15.94 5.79 -2.24
N VAL A 34 -15.62 4.74 -2.99
CA VAL A 34 -14.22 4.29 -3.16
C VAL A 34 -13.40 5.35 -3.87
N GLY A 35 -13.94 6.05 -4.89
CA GLY A 35 -13.27 7.17 -5.56
C GLY A 35 -12.88 8.30 -4.61
N CYS A 36 -13.77 8.70 -3.70
CA CYS A 36 -13.45 9.67 -2.65
C CYS A 36 -12.34 9.15 -1.71
N LEU A 37 -12.38 7.87 -1.32
CA LEU A 37 -11.35 7.27 -0.49
C LEU A 37 -10.00 7.17 -1.22
N MET A 38 -9.99 6.87 -2.52
CA MET A 38 -8.78 6.88 -3.34
C MET A 38 -8.12 8.27 -3.37
N TYR A 39 -8.90 9.34 -3.47
CA TYR A 39 -8.35 10.69 -3.39
C TYR A 39 -7.66 10.96 -2.05
N LEU A 40 -8.24 10.48 -0.94
CA LEU A 40 -7.64 10.63 0.39
C LEU A 40 -6.31 9.88 0.55
N THR A 41 -6.06 8.82 -0.21
CA THR A 41 -4.78 8.08 -0.12
C THR A 41 -3.56 8.91 -0.54
N VAL A 42 -3.75 10.06 -1.19
CA VAL A 42 -2.67 11.01 -1.54
C VAL A 42 -2.02 11.61 -0.29
N THR A 43 -2.79 11.79 0.80
CA THR A 43 -2.31 12.39 2.06
C THR A 43 -2.36 11.44 3.25
N ARG A 44 -3.10 10.34 3.14
CA ARG A 44 -3.33 9.33 4.18
C ARG A 44 -2.77 7.98 3.72
N SER A 45 -1.47 7.79 3.95
CA SER A 45 -0.75 6.55 3.59
C SER A 45 -1.32 5.30 4.27
N ASP A 46 -1.84 5.45 5.48
CA ASP A 46 -2.47 4.40 6.27
C ASP A 46 -3.70 3.77 5.57
N LEU A 47 -4.40 4.50 4.72
CA LEU A 47 -5.56 4.02 3.97
C LEU A 47 -5.18 3.20 2.72
N MET A 48 -3.95 3.35 2.22
CA MET A 48 -3.56 2.88 0.89
C MET A 48 -3.88 1.40 0.65
N PHE A 49 -3.51 0.52 1.56
CA PHE A 49 -3.73 -0.92 1.42
C PHE A 49 -5.22 -1.27 1.30
N VAL A 50 -6.04 -0.79 2.24
CA VAL A 50 -7.46 -1.15 2.28
C VAL A 50 -8.23 -0.53 1.11
N VAL A 51 -7.93 0.72 0.75
CA VAL A 51 -8.56 1.38 -0.40
C VAL A 51 -8.18 0.69 -1.70
N CYS A 52 -6.90 0.31 -1.89
CA CYS A 52 -6.47 -0.49 -3.03
C CYS A 52 -7.19 -1.86 -3.07
N LEU A 53 -7.38 -2.51 -1.92
CA LEU A 53 -8.08 -3.78 -1.83
C LEU A 53 -9.54 -3.66 -2.27
N ILE A 54 -10.31 -2.72 -1.70
CA ILE A 54 -11.72 -2.55 -2.02
C ILE A 54 -11.96 -2.00 -3.44
N SER A 55 -11.00 -1.29 -4.02
CA SER A 55 -11.10 -0.79 -5.40
C SER A 55 -11.15 -1.90 -6.45
N ARG A 56 -10.66 -3.10 -6.14
CA ARG A 56 -10.70 -4.27 -7.03
C ARG A 56 -12.11 -4.75 -7.35
N TYR A 57 -13.09 -4.40 -6.51
CA TYR A 57 -14.47 -4.86 -6.57
C TYR A 57 -15.45 -3.81 -7.10
N MET A 58 -14.96 -2.70 -7.69
CA MET A 58 -15.82 -1.62 -8.21
C MET A 58 -16.74 -2.04 -9.36
N ALA A 59 -16.40 -3.11 -10.11
CA ALA A 59 -17.20 -3.56 -11.23
C ALA A 59 -18.51 -4.26 -10.76
N ASP A 60 -18.41 -5.11 -9.74
CA ASP A 60 -19.52 -5.86 -9.15
C ASP A 60 -19.38 -5.95 -7.63
N PRO A 61 -19.68 -4.86 -6.90
CA PRO A 61 -19.51 -4.82 -5.45
C PRO A 61 -20.58 -5.64 -4.73
N LYS A 62 -20.14 -6.39 -3.70
CA LYS A 62 -21.00 -7.12 -2.79
C LYS A 62 -21.14 -6.41 -1.44
N GLU A 63 -22.09 -6.87 -0.61
CA GLU A 63 -22.35 -6.26 0.71
C GLU A 63 -21.10 -6.20 1.59
N GLU A 64 -20.28 -7.24 1.58
CA GLU A 64 -19.02 -7.30 2.34
C GLU A 64 -18.03 -6.19 1.94
N HIS A 65 -17.93 -5.89 0.63
CA HIS A 65 -17.08 -4.80 0.13
C HIS A 65 -17.57 -3.44 0.64
N MET A 66 -18.90 -3.22 0.61
CA MET A 66 -19.53 -2.02 1.14
C MET A 66 -19.34 -1.88 2.65
N LEU A 67 -19.39 -2.98 3.40
CA LEU A 67 -19.15 -2.96 4.86
C LEU A 67 -17.72 -2.50 5.18
N ILE A 68 -16.72 -2.95 4.42
CA ILE A 68 -15.34 -2.50 4.61
C ILE A 68 -15.20 -1.03 4.21
N ALA A 69 -15.76 -0.60 3.10
CA ALA A 69 -15.75 0.82 2.72
C ALA A 69 -16.37 1.72 3.81
N LYS A 70 -17.50 1.33 4.37
CA LYS A 70 -18.11 2.01 5.53
C LYS A 70 -17.23 1.96 6.78
N ARG A 71 -16.49 0.86 6.99
CA ARG A 71 -15.54 0.74 8.10
C ARG A 71 -14.38 1.74 7.96
N VAL A 72 -13.86 1.96 6.75
CA VAL A 72 -12.85 3.00 6.47
C VAL A 72 -13.37 4.39 6.87
N LEU A 73 -14.62 4.71 6.57
CA LEU A 73 -15.23 5.99 7.01
C LEU A 73 -15.31 6.10 8.54
N ARG A 74 -15.59 4.99 9.23
CA ARG A 74 -15.61 4.98 10.70
C ARG A 74 -14.20 5.14 11.30
N TYR A 75 -13.20 4.59 10.65
CA TYR A 75 -11.79 4.79 11.01
C TYR A 75 -11.38 6.26 10.81
N LEU A 76 -11.71 6.85 9.66
CA LEU A 76 -11.48 8.27 9.39
C LEU A 76 -12.12 9.17 10.44
N LYS A 77 -13.36 8.88 10.87
CA LYS A 77 -14.02 9.62 11.94
C LYS A 77 -13.23 9.60 13.25
N GLY A 78 -12.52 8.51 13.55
CA GLY A 78 -11.70 8.37 14.76
C GLY A 78 -10.27 8.89 14.63
N THR A 79 -9.86 9.36 13.44
CA THR A 79 -8.48 9.75 13.13
C THR A 79 -8.40 11.07 12.36
N LEU A 80 -9.35 12.00 12.60
CA LEU A 80 -9.39 13.31 11.92
C LEU A 80 -8.16 14.16 12.21
N ASP A 81 -7.63 14.05 13.43
CA ASP A 81 -6.47 14.82 13.88
C ASP A 81 -5.11 14.14 13.62
N VAL A 82 -5.14 12.96 12.94
CA VAL A 82 -3.92 12.21 12.61
C VAL A 82 -3.40 12.63 11.24
N GLY A 83 -2.13 13.00 11.17
CA GLY A 83 -1.46 13.39 9.93
C GLY A 83 0.03 13.07 9.95
N VAL A 84 0.69 13.29 8.82
CA VAL A 84 2.15 13.17 8.69
C VAL A 84 2.79 14.49 9.07
N TYR A 85 3.75 14.42 10.00
CA TYR A 85 4.51 15.60 10.42
C TYR A 85 5.84 15.66 9.66
N TYR A 86 6.05 16.71 8.87
CA TYR A 86 7.28 16.95 8.13
C TYR A 86 8.22 17.85 8.93
N LYS A 87 9.36 17.28 9.35
CA LYS A 87 10.41 18.02 10.08
C LYS A 87 11.49 18.47 9.11
N TRP A 88 11.81 19.75 9.17
CA TRP A 88 12.97 20.27 8.44
C TRP A 88 14.27 19.74 9.05
N SER A 89 15.22 19.32 8.22
CA SER A 89 16.56 18.89 8.62
C SER A 89 17.57 19.30 7.57
N LYS A 90 18.79 19.64 8.00
CA LYS A 90 19.93 19.90 7.10
C LYS A 90 20.47 18.59 6.51
N ASP A 91 20.49 17.54 7.33
CA ASP A 91 20.91 16.20 6.90
C ASP A 91 19.70 15.47 6.38
N VAL A 92 19.67 15.25 5.05
CA VAL A 92 18.56 14.59 4.37
C VAL A 92 18.83 13.11 4.29
N ASN A 93 17.94 12.32 4.89
CA ASN A 93 17.96 10.86 4.83
C ASN A 93 16.70 10.34 4.14
N LEU A 94 16.90 9.59 3.05
CA LEU A 94 15.84 8.89 2.32
C LEU A 94 15.95 7.39 2.59
N LEU A 95 14.88 6.79 3.12
CA LEU A 95 14.81 5.39 3.49
C LEU A 95 13.54 4.76 2.93
N GLY A 96 13.65 3.62 2.24
CA GLY A 96 12.53 2.84 1.72
C GLY A 96 12.25 1.60 2.57
N TYR A 97 10.98 1.21 2.63
CA TYR A 97 10.53 -0.07 3.16
C TYR A 97 9.65 -0.74 2.12
N THR A 98 9.78 -2.04 1.99
CA THR A 98 8.95 -2.85 1.09
C THR A 98 8.49 -4.12 1.80
N ASP A 99 7.29 -4.57 1.44
CA ASP A 99 6.66 -5.77 2.00
C ASP A 99 5.67 -6.34 0.97
N SER A 100 5.37 -7.63 1.07
CA SER A 100 4.36 -8.27 0.23
C SER A 100 3.65 -9.40 0.97
N ASP A 101 2.33 -9.47 0.85
CA ASP A 101 1.61 -10.68 1.25
C ASP A 101 1.90 -11.83 0.27
N TYR A 102 1.67 -13.07 0.70
CA TYR A 102 1.83 -14.24 -0.15
C TYR A 102 0.47 -14.84 -0.53
N ALA A 103 0.12 -14.79 -1.83
CA ALA A 103 -1.06 -15.44 -2.41
C ALA A 103 -2.39 -15.15 -1.68
N ARG A 104 -2.52 -13.92 -1.10
CA ARG A 104 -3.65 -13.57 -0.23
C ARG A 104 -4.96 -13.36 -0.98
N ASP A 105 -4.91 -13.01 -2.25
CA ASP A 105 -6.13 -12.88 -3.06
C ASP A 105 -6.71 -14.27 -3.32
N ILE A 106 -7.95 -14.51 -2.86
CA ILE A 106 -8.58 -15.83 -2.95
C ILE A 106 -9.14 -16.12 -4.34
N ASP A 107 -9.38 -15.10 -5.16
CA ASP A 107 -9.94 -15.25 -6.50
C ASP A 107 -8.89 -15.69 -7.52
N ASP A 108 -7.67 -15.15 -7.46
CA ASP A 108 -6.62 -15.41 -8.45
C ASP A 108 -5.23 -15.73 -7.86
N ARG A 109 -5.15 -15.88 -6.53
CA ARG A 109 -3.93 -16.23 -5.80
C ARG A 109 -2.75 -15.28 -6.03
N LYS A 110 -3.02 -14.05 -6.44
CA LYS A 110 -2.01 -13.02 -6.56
C LYS A 110 -1.74 -12.33 -5.23
N SER A 111 -0.53 -11.90 -5.08
CA SER A 111 -0.03 -11.18 -3.92
C SER A 111 -0.24 -9.66 -4.06
N THR A 112 -0.18 -8.95 -2.95
CA THR A 112 -0.19 -7.49 -2.92
C THR A 112 1.15 -7.02 -2.38
N SER A 113 1.88 -6.23 -3.16
CA SER A 113 3.10 -5.58 -2.74
C SER A 113 2.83 -4.16 -2.27
N GLY A 114 3.61 -3.72 -1.29
CA GLY A 114 3.61 -2.36 -0.79
C GLY A 114 5.01 -1.82 -0.63
N TYR A 115 5.14 -0.49 -0.73
CA TYR A 115 6.34 0.21 -0.31
C TYR A 115 5.98 1.57 0.29
N VAL A 116 6.88 2.07 1.12
CA VAL A 116 6.83 3.43 1.64
C VAL A 116 8.24 4.03 1.69
N PHE A 117 8.38 5.28 1.25
CA PHE A 117 9.62 6.04 1.36
C PHE A 117 9.46 7.16 2.39
N PHE A 118 10.43 7.22 3.29
CA PHE A 118 10.51 8.24 4.31
C PHE A 118 11.64 9.22 4.01
N LEU A 119 11.34 10.51 4.08
CA LEU A 119 12.33 11.58 4.07
C LEU A 119 12.40 12.17 5.48
N ASN A 120 13.54 12.05 6.14
CA ASN A 120 13.75 12.53 7.52
C ASN A 120 12.70 12.00 8.51
N GLY A 121 12.27 10.73 8.34
CA GLY A 121 11.29 10.07 9.18
C GLY A 121 9.82 10.37 8.85
N ALA A 122 9.53 11.21 7.86
CA ALA A 122 8.18 11.48 7.38
C ALA A 122 7.92 10.74 6.06
N ALA A 123 6.78 10.06 5.95
CA ALA A 123 6.39 9.38 4.71
C ALA A 123 6.10 10.40 3.60
N ILE A 124 6.77 10.27 2.46
CA ILE A 124 6.62 11.16 1.30
C ILE A 124 6.05 10.46 0.07
N CYS A 125 6.22 9.15 -0.03
CA CYS A 125 5.72 8.37 -1.15
C CYS A 125 5.38 6.95 -0.69
N TRP A 126 4.27 6.40 -1.16
CA TRP A 126 3.80 5.06 -0.80
C TRP A 126 2.96 4.45 -1.90
N SER A 127 2.90 3.14 -1.90
CA SER A 127 2.06 2.38 -2.83
C SER A 127 1.61 1.08 -2.18
N SER A 128 0.43 0.60 -2.58
CA SER A 128 -0.01 -0.76 -2.38
C SER A 128 -0.65 -1.24 -3.67
N ARG A 129 -0.15 -2.33 -4.24
CA ARG A 129 -0.59 -2.80 -5.55
C ARG A 129 -0.60 -4.32 -5.64
N LYS A 130 -1.68 -4.87 -6.19
CA LYS A 130 -1.75 -6.29 -6.56
C LYS A 130 -0.70 -6.58 -7.64
N GLN A 131 0.08 -7.65 -7.46
CA GLN A 131 1.06 -8.09 -8.46
C GLN A 131 0.37 -8.57 -9.74
N GLY A 132 1.04 -8.39 -10.89
CA GLY A 132 0.54 -8.85 -12.18
C GLY A 132 0.64 -10.36 -12.36
N ILE A 133 1.56 -11.00 -11.65
CA ILE A 133 1.91 -12.43 -11.74
C ILE A 133 1.49 -13.19 -10.48
N VAL A 134 1.40 -14.49 -10.60
CA VAL A 134 1.31 -15.43 -9.46
C VAL A 134 2.72 -15.91 -9.16
N THR A 135 3.17 -15.75 -7.93
CA THR A 135 4.49 -16.17 -7.46
C THR A 135 4.42 -17.55 -6.81
N LEU A 136 5.48 -18.33 -6.95
CA LEU A 136 5.54 -19.72 -6.47
C LEU A 136 6.12 -19.84 -5.05
N SER A 137 6.75 -18.77 -4.54
CA SER A 137 7.37 -18.78 -3.20
C SER A 137 7.28 -17.41 -2.51
N SER A 138 7.40 -17.41 -1.19
CA SER A 138 7.51 -16.17 -0.41
C SER A 138 8.76 -15.36 -0.76
N THR A 139 9.86 -16.01 -1.15
CA THR A 139 11.08 -15.34 -1.63
C THR A 139 10.85 -14.60 -2.93
N GLU A 140 10.18 -15.25 -3.89
CA GLU A 140 9.88 -14.65 -5.19
C GLU A 140 8.95 -13.43 -5.04
N VAL A 141 7.90 -13.53 -4.23
CA VAL A 141 6.97 -12.43 -4.03
C VAL A 141 7.64 -11.21 -3.43
N GLU A 142 8.53 -11.41 -2.45
CA GLU A 142 9.31 -10.33 -1.84
C GLU A 142 10.35 -9.75 -2.79
N TYR A 143 10.95 -10.59 -3.63
CA TYR A 143 11.88 -10.14 -4.66
C TYR A 143 11.18 -9.25 -5.71
N VAL A 144 9.98 -9.62 -6.16
CA VAL A 144 9.15 -8.79 -7.05
C VAL A 144 8.79 -7.45 -6.39
N ALA A 145 8.39 -7.46 -5.11
CA ALA A 145 8.06 -6.26 -4.36
C ALA A 145 9.30 -5.34 -4.22
N THR A 146 10.44 -5.92 -3.85
CA THR A 146 11.72 -5.19 -3.70
C THR A 146 12.16 -4.57 -5.02
N THR A 147 12.02 -5.30 -6.14
CA THR A 147 12.37 -4.80 -7.48
C THR A 147 11.50 -3.59 -7.84
N ALA A 148 10.19 -3.66 -7.63
CA ALA A 148 9.29 -2.54 -7.89
C ALA A 148 9.61 -1.31 -7.03
N SER A 149 9.93 -1.55 -5.75
CA SER A 149 10.37 -0.50 -4.82
C SER A 149 11.69 0.12 -5.26
N ALA A 150 12.68 -0.69 -5.69
CA ALA A 150 13.98 -0.20 -6.17
C ALA A 150 13.84 0.69 -7.41
N CYS A 151 13.04 0.28 -8.39
CA CYS A 151 12.76 1.09 -9.58
C CYS A 151 12.16 2.46 -9.20
N HIS A 152 11.19 2.47 -8.27
CA HIS A 152 10.59 3.72 -7.80
C HIS A 152 11.58 4.57 -7.01
N GLY A 153 12.41 3.94 -6.17
CA GLY A 153 13.45 4.61 -5.40
C GLY A 153 14.49 5.32 -6.28
N VAL A 154 14.92 4.69 -7.38
CA VAL A 154 15.82 5.32 -8.37
C VAL A 154 15.18 6.56 -8.98
N TRP A 155 13.92 6.47 -9.40
CA TRP A 155 13.17 7.61 -9.95
C TRP A 155 13.03 8.74 -8.90
N LEU A 156 12.63 8.41 -7.67
CA LEU A 156 12.46 9.39 -6.59
C LEU A 156 13.78 10.09 -6.24
N THR A 157 14.88 9.33 -6.20
CA THR A 157 16.23 9.88 -5.98
C THR A 157 16.62 10.86 -7.07
N GLY A 158 16.29 10.56 -8.33
CA GLY A 158 16.52 11.48 -9.45
C GLY A 158 15.79 12.80 -9.24
N ILE A 159 14.50 12.78 -8.91
CA ILE A 159 13.72 13.99 -8.62
C ILE A 159 14.31 14.80 -7.47
N LEU A 160 14.61 14.15 -6.34
CA LEU A 160 15.14 14.84 -5.16
C LEU A 160 16.52 15.47 -5.41
N LYS A 161 17.31 14.91 -6.32
CA LYS A 161 18.58 15.52 -6.77
C LYS A 161 18.36 16.75 -7.61
N GLU A 162 17.48 16.70 -8.60
CA GLU A 162 17.15 17.86 -9.43
C GLU A 162 16.58 19.02 -8.60
N LEU A 163 15.87 18.71 -7.51
CA LEU A 163 15.38 19.68 -6.54
C LEU A 163 16.47 20.17 -5.56
N GLY A 164 17.71 19.66 -5.64
CA GLY A 164 18.79 20.02 -4.73
C GLY A 164 18.59 19.54 -3.28
N VAL A 165 17.67 18.60 -3.06
CA VAL A 165 17.31 18.10 -1.73
C VAL A 165 18.24 16.96 -1.30
N LEU A 166 18.70 16.12 -2.24
CA LEU A 166 19.50 14.93 -1.96
C LEU A 166 20.82 14.98 -2.74
N SER A 167 21.94 14.71 -2.07
CA SER A 167 23.27 14.59 -2.69
C SER A 167 23.70 13.13 -2.94
N SER A 168 23.19 12.18 -2.16
CA SER A 168 23.51 10.75 -2.28
C SER A 168 23.01 10.13 -3.59
N LYS A 169 23.76 9.13 -4.09
CA LYS A 169 23.34 8.32 -5.25
C LYS A 169 22.62 7.05 -4.87
N CYS A 170 22.76 6.61 -3.63
CA CYS A 170 22.19 5.36 -3.13
C CYS A 170 21.16 5.64 -2.05
N ILE A 171 20.14 4.81 -2.03
CA ILE A 171 19.14 4.76 -0.98
C ILE A 171 19.08 3.34 -0.41
N ASP A 172 18.82 3.25 0.89
CA ASP A 172 18.58 1.97 1.53
C ASP A 172 17.10 1.59 1.41
N ILE A 173 16.85 0.33 1.01
CA ILE A 173 15.52 -0.26 0.98
C ILE A 173 15.52 -1.44 1.93
N MET A 174 14.69 -1.35 2.95
CA MET A 174 14.52 -2.38 3.96
C MET A 174 13.50 -3.42 3.49
N CYS A 175 13.92 -4.70 3.52
CA CYS A 175 13.11 -5.87 3.26
C CYS A 175 13.36 -6.87 4.39
N ASP A 176 12.33 -7.54 4.88
CA ASP A 176 12.46 -8.50 5.99
C ASP A 176 12.79 -9.93 5.53
N ASN A 177 12.70 -10.22 4.23
CA ASN A 177 13.01 -11.53 3.66
C ASN A 177 14.49 -11.68 3.35
N SER A 178 15.22 -12.40 4.21
CA SER A 178 16.67 -12.63 4.06
C SER A 178 17.05 -13.38 2.77
N SER A 179 16.16 -14.23 2.25
CA SER A 179 16.39 -14.98 1.01
C SER A 179 16.27 -14.06 -0.22
N ALA A 180 15.27 -13.18 -0.23
CA ALA A 180 15.13 -12.16 -1.27
C ALA A 180 16.34 -11.20 -1.29
N ILE A 181 16.85 -10.80 -0.11
CA ILE A 181 18.06 -9.98 0.01
C ILE A 181 19.29 -10.71 -0.54
N LYS A 182 19.46 -12.01 -0.23
CA LYS A 182 20.59 -12.80 -0.77
C LYS A 182 20.48 -12.94 -2.27
N LEU A 183 19.30 -13.20 -2.81
CA LEU A 183 19.04 -13.30 -4.24
C LEU A 183 19.41 -12.00 -4.97
N SER A 184 18.99 -10.84 -4.43
CA SER A 184 19.30 -9.53 -5.02
C SER A 184 20.80 -9.20 -5.06
N LYS A 185 21.60 -9.78 -4.16
CA LYS A 185 23.05 -9.58 -4.07
C LYS A 185 23.87 -10.57 -4.88
N ASN A 186 23.28 -11.64 -5.37
CA ASN A 186 23.98 -12.71 -6.07
C ASN A 186 23.51 -12.84 -7.52
N PRO A 187 24.25 -12.27 -8.50
CA PRO A 187 23.85 -12.29 -9.92
C PRO A 187 23.80 -13.68 -10.55
N VAL A 188 24.40 -14.69 -9.90
CA VAL A 188 24.39 -16.08 -10.40
C VAL A 188 23.07 -16.80 -10.09
N MET A 189 22.27 -16.25 -9.20
CA MET A 189 20.99 -16.84 -8.78
C MET A 189 19.75 -16.27 -9.52
N HIS A 190 19.98 -15.48 -10.55
CA HIS A 190 18.92 -14.89 -11.38
C HIS A 190 18.59 -15.76 -12.58
#